data_884ffd24db2a69a71b309ec055e1e33a
#
_entry.id   884ffd24db2a69a71b309ec055e1e33a
#
_cell.length_a   1.000
_cell.length_b   1.000
_cell.length_c   1.000
_cell.angle_alpha   90.00
_cell.angle_beta   90.00
_cell.angle_gamma   90.00
#
_symmetry.space_group_name_H-M   'P 1'
#
loop_
_entity.id
_entity.type
_entity.pdbx_description
1 polymer ?
#
loop_
_entity_poly.entity_id
_entity_poly.type
_entity_poly.pdbx_seq_one_letter_code
_entity_poly.pdbx_strand_id
1 'polypeptide(L)'
;PEDRSRVIVIVQAPQNVSLGYTNAQIATIEDLLAPLKASGEVANIFSITGFGGSTNRGFISISLAPQDQRSRNQQAIAADISAAIAKVPGVRASAMQPNSLGIRGGGSGLQFALVGARYDTLAKAADAAVATLSADPRFGQVRSSYDATQAQVTVQIDRQRADQLGVDVSGMGTTLQAMLDGKSLGDVDLNEV
;
A
#
# COMPACT_ATOMS: atom_id res chain seq x y z
N PRO A 1 10.90 0.69 -22.29
CA PRO A 1 9.60 1.19 -21.87
C PRO A 1 9.35 2.55 -22.53
N GLU A 2 8.14 2.77 -22.97
CA GLU A 2 7.71 4.01 -23.59
C GLU A 2 7.70 5.14 -22.56
N ASP A 3 8.17 6.33 -22.94
CA ASP A 3 8.15 7.50 -22.06
C ASP A 3 6.76 8.16 -22.10
N ARG A 4 6.03 8.05 -20.99
CA ARG A 4 4.68 8.62 -20.81
C ARG A 4 4.68 9.84 -19.89
N SER A 5 5.83 10.37 -19.57
CA SER A 5 5.98 11.50 -18.65
C SER A 5 5.25 11.29 -17.32
N ARG A 6 5.20 10.04 -16.83
CA ARG A 6 4.50 9.70 -15.58
C ARG A 6 5.23 8.62 -14.79
N VAL A 7 5.42 8.88 -13.50
CA VAL A 7 5.90 7.90 -12.51
C VAL A 7 4.86 7.75 -11.42
N ILE A 8 4.59 6.52 -11.00
CA ILE A 8 3.68 6.22 -9.90
C ILE A 8 4.51 5.68 -8.75
N VAL A 9 4.27 6.19 -7.54
CA VAL A 9 4.86 5.65 -6.31
C VAL A 9 3.76 5.08 -5.44
N ILE A 10 3.90 3.81 -5.09
CA ILE A 10 3.07 3.15 -4.10
C ILE A 10 3.82 3.15 -2.78
N VAL A 11 3.18 3.68 -1.75
CA VAL A 11 3.71 3.77 -0.39
C VAL A 11 2.96 2.78 0.48
N GLN A 12 3.70 1.94 1.19
CA GLN A 12 3.17 0.97 2.15
C GLN A 12 3.82 1.23 3.52
N ALA A 13 3.04 1.78 4.44
CA ALA A 13 3.43 1.91 5.84
C ALA A 13 3.18 0.59 6.60
N PRO A 14 3.72 0.41 7.80
CA PRO A 14 3.43 -0.74 8.67
C PRO A 14 1.93 -0.94 8.90
N GLN A 15 1.55 -2.14 9.26
CA GLN A 15 0.16 -2.42 9.66
C GLN A 15 -0.19 -1.65 10.93
N ASN A 16 -1.48 -1.34 11.10
CA ASN A 16 -2.03 -0.68 12.29
C ASN A 16 -1.49 0.75 12.59
N VAL A 17 -0.88 1.40 11.61
CA VAL A 17 -0.55 2.83 11.74
C VAL A 17 -1.77 3.70 11.44
N SER A 18 -1.78 4.90 12.03
CA SER A 18 -2.81 5.89 11.74
C SER A 18 -2.69 6.46 10.33
N LEU A 19 -3.78 6.99 9.81
CA LEU A 19 -3.77 7.75 8.55
C LEU A 19 -2.81 8.93 8.61
N GLY A 20 -2.73 9.61 9.78
CA GLY A 20 -1.81 10.72 10.02
C GLY A 20 -0.34 10.32 9.89
N TYR A 21 0.03 9.12 10.36
CA TYR A 21 1.39 8.59 10.17
C TYR A 21 1.71 8.43 8.67
N THR A 22 0.83 7.77 7.93
CA THR A 22 1.04 7.55 6.49
C THR A 22 1.10 8.86 5.73
N ASN A 23 0.27 9.85 6.10
CA ASN A 23 0.28 11.18 5.52
C ASN A 23 1.61 11.90 5.76
N ALA A 24 2.15 11.84 6.98
CA ALA A 24 3.46 12.43 7.30
C ALA A 24 4.59 11.81 6.48
N GLN A 25 4.55 10.50 6.25
CA GLN A 25 5.54 9.82 5.41
C GLN A 25 5.42 10.21 3.92
N ILE A 26 4.20 10.41 3.43
CA ILE A 26 3.98 10.92 2.07
C ILE A 26 4.51 12.34 1.93
N ALA A 27 4.26 13.22 2.89
CA ALA A 27 4.82 14.58 2.91
C ALA A 27 6.36 14.56 2.88
N THR A 28 6.99 13.66 3.65
CA THR A 28 8.45 13.46 3.60
C THR A 28 8.93 13.05 2.21
N ILE A 29 8.19 12.18 1.51
CA ILE A 29 8.52 11.81 0.13
C ILE A 29 8.36 13.00 -0.81
N GLU A 30 7.30 13.79 -0.67
CA GLU A 30 7.08 15.00 -1.48
C GLU A 30 8.21 16.02 -1.30
N ASP A 31 8.67 16.22 -0.06
CA ASP A 31 9.80 17.09 0.25
C ASP A 31 11.11 16.62 -0.42
N LEU A 32 11.35 15.29 -0.43
CA LEU A 32 12.51 14.72 -1.13
C LEU A 32 12.43 14.88 -2.66
N LEU A 33 11.23 15.02 -3.21
CA LEU A 33 11.01 15.24 -4.63
C LEU A 33 10.98 16.73 -5.02
N ALA A 34 10.95 17.64 -4.05
CA ALA A 34 10.93 19.08 -4.29
C ALA A 34 12.08 19.59 -5.21
N PRO A 35 13.32 19.08 -5.11
CA PRO A 35 14.39 19.48 -6.04
C PRO A 35 14.09 19.13 -7.50
N LEU A 36 13.44 18.00 -7.78
CA LEU A 36 13.03 17.60 -9.14
C LEU A 36 11.92 18.51 -9.69
N LYS A 37 11.06 19.01 -8.81
CA LYS A 37 10.05 20.01 -9.17
C LYS A 37 10.71 21.37 -9.45
N ALA A 38 11.67 21.77 -8.62
CA ALA A 38 12.40 23.02 -8.79
C ALA A 38 13.25 23.05 -10.07
N SER A 39 13.79 21.90 -10.49
CA SER A 39 14.53 21.79 -11.76
C SER A 39 13.65 21.84 -13.01
N GLY A 40 12.31 21.81 -12.85
CA GLY A 40 11.36 21.79 -13.95
C GLY A 40 11.15 20.40 -14.58
N GLU A 41 11.80 19.35 -14.08
CA GLU A 41 11.63 17.98 -14.60
C GLU A 41 10.29 17.33 -14.16
N VAL A 42 9.78 17.72 -12.99
CA VAL A 42 8.48 17.33 -12.47
C VAL A 42 7.52 18.50 -12.59
N ALA A 43 6.46 18.31 -13.37
CA ALA A 43 5.42 19.33 -13.57
C ALA A 43 4.43 19.35 -12.39
N ASN A 44 4.00 18.17 -11.93
CA ASN A 44 3.03 18.07 -10.83
C ASN A 44 3.21 16.78 -10.02
N ILE A 45 2.90 16.87 -8.72
CA ILE A 45 2.82 15.74 -7.79
C ILE A 45 1.42 15.74 -7.20
N PHE A 46 0.76 14.60 -7.26
CA PHE A 46 -0.55 14.37 -6.67
C PHE A 46 -0.49 13.14 -5.79
N SER A 47 -0.89 13.26 -4.54
CA SER A 47 -0.86 12.17 -3.56
C SER A 47 -2.22 11.89 -2.94
N ILE A 48 -2.43 10.63 -2.61
CA ILE A 48 -3.61 10.16 -1.87
C ILE A 48 -3.11 9.32 -0.70
N THR A 49 -3.53 9.67 0.50
CA THR A 49 -3.35 8.87 1.71
C THR A 49 -4.62 8.05 1.96
N GLY A 50 -4.48 6.81 2.40
CA GLY A 50 -5.62 5.92 2.62
C GLY A 50 -6.11 5.24 1.34
N PHE A 51 -5.24 5.09 0.36
CA PHE A 51 -5.56 4.50 -0.93
C PHE A 51 -6.11 3.08 -0.78
N GLY A 52 -7.24 2.82 -1.44
CA GLY A 52 -7.92 1.53 -1.38
C GLY A 52 -8.56 1.21 -0.01
N GLY A 53 -8.91 2.22 0.78
CA GLY A 53 -9.57 2.05 2.08
C GLY A 53 -8.64 1.62 3.22
N SER A 54 -7.33 1.60 3.00
CA SER A 54 -6.35 1.14 3.99
C SER A 54 -5.55 2.32 4.54
N THR A 55 -5.60 2.57 5.84
CA THR A 55 -4.89 3.69 6.50
C THR A 55 -3.38 3.71 6.28
N ASN A 56 -2.78 2.54 6.01
CA ASN A 56 -1.35 2.35 5.82
C ASN A 56 -0.90 2.34 4.36
N ARG A 57 -1.76 2.77 3.42
CA ARG A 57 -1.42 2.84 2.00
C ARG A 57 -1.47 4.26 1.48
N GLY A 58 -0.47 4.59 0.66
CA GLY A 58 -0.41 5.83 -0.07
C GLY A 58 -0.15 5.60 -1.56
N PHE A 59 -0.63 6.53 -2.35
CA PHE A 59 -0.44 6.57 -3.79
C PHE A 59 0.04 7.97 -4.17
N ILE A 60 1.14 8.06 -4.93
CA ILE A 60 1.67 9.32 -5.44
C ILE A 60 1.79 9.22 -6.96
N SER A 61 1.15 10.11 -7.66
CA SER A 61 1.27 10.26 -9.12
C SER A 61 2.16 11.47 -9.42
N ILE A 62 3.28 11.22 -10.05
CA ILE A 62 4.27 12.23 -10.44
C ILE A 62 4.15 12.41 -11.95
N SER A 63 3.71 13.57 -12.38
CA SER A 63 3.68 13.98 -13.77
C SER A 63 4.98 14.70 -14.10
N LEU A 64 5.73 14.19 -15.07
CA LEU A 64 6.96 14.82 -15.54
C LEU A 64 6.62 15.91 -16.57
N ALA A 65 7.52 16.85 -16.75
CA ALA A 65 7.43 17.79 -17.85
C ALA A 65 7.39 17.05 -19.19
N PRO A 66 6.79 17.64 -20.24
CA PRO A 66 6.84 17.08 -21.58
C PRO A 66 8.25 16.72 -22.00
N GLN A 67 8.40 15.66 -22.83
CA GLN A 67 9.71 15.13 -23.19
C GLN A 67 10.62 16.15 -23.88
N ASP A 68 10.03 17.06 -24.64
CA ASP A 68 10.70 18.17 -25.32
C ASP A 68 11.14 19.33 -24.40
N GLN A 69 10.63 19.36 -23.17
CA GLN A 69 10.92 20.38 -22.16
C GLN A 69 11.87 19.91 -21.06
N ARG A 70 12.37 18.68 -21.10
CA ARG A 70 13.28 18.11 -20.12
C ARG A 70 14.50 17.48 -20.77
N SER A 71 15.63 17.55 -20.09
CA SER A 71 16.90 17.02 -20.58
C SER A 71 17.05 15.51 -20.38
N ARG A 72 16.33 14.94 -19.40
CA ARG A 72 16.44 13.53 -19.03
C ARG A 72 15.19 12.74 -19.38
N ASN A 73 15.37 11.47 -19.73
CA ASN A 73 14.24 10.57 -20.00
C ASN A 73 13.55 10.12 -18.70
N GLN A 74 12.33 9.61 -18.82
CA GLN A 74 11.53 9.12 -17.70
C GLN A 74 12.25 8.05 -16.89
N GLN A 75 13.04 7.19 -17.52
CA GLN A 75 13.74 6.09 -16.85
C GLN A 75 14.81 6.62 -15.88
N ALA A 76 15.59 7.62 -16.29
CA ALA A 76 16.61 8.24 -15.45
C ALA A 76 15.98 8.95 -14.25
N ILE A 77 14.90 9.71 -14.48
CA ILE A 77 14.17 10.40 -13.41
C ILE A 77 13.50 9.38 -12.46
N ALA A 78 12.93 8.31 -12.99
CA ALA A 78 12.33 7.25 -12.17
C ALA A 78 13.38 6.51 -11.31
N ALA A 79 14.61 6.35 -11.81
CA ALA A 79 15.71 5.77 -11.03
C ALA A 79 16.09 6.69 -9.85
N ASP A 80 16.19 8.01 -10.07
CA ASP A 80 16.47 8.98 -9.00
C ASP A 80 15.34 9.01 -7.96
N ILE A 81 14.09 9.02 -8.42
CA ILE A 81 12.93 8.92 -7.53
C ILE A 81 13.03 7.64 -6.69
N SER A 82 13.32 6.49 -7.31
CA SER A 82 13.46 5.22 -6.61
C SER A 82 14.57 5.26 -5.56
N ALA A 83 15.71 5.86 -5.88
CA ALA A 83 16.83 6.02 -4.96
C ALA A 83 16.51 6.97 -3.80
N ALA A 84 15.74 8.03 -4.06
CA ALA A 84 15.31 8.99 -3.02
C ALA A 84 14.31 8.35 -2.05
N ILE A 85 13.25 7.72 -2.56
CA ILE A 85 12.20 7.12 -1.73
C ILE A 85 12.68 5.91 -0.94
N ALA A 86 13.69 5.18 -1.42
CA ALA A 86 14.27 4.06 -0.69
C ALA A 86 14.94 4.47 0.64
N LYS A 87 15.25 5.75 0.80
CA LYS A 87 15.89 6.31 2.01
C LYS A 87 14.89 6.69 3.09
N VAL A 88 13.59 6.68 2.81
CA VAL A 88 12.55 7.07 3.77
C VAL A 88 12.33 5.94 4.77
N PRO A 89 12.67 6.14 6.06
CA PRO A 89 12.49 5.10 7.07
C PRO A 89 11.01 4.93 7.41
N GLY A 90 10.64 3.74 7.87
CA GLY A 90 9.29 3.46 8.38
C GLY A 90 8.24 3.23 7.31
N VAL A 91 8.57 3.27 6.03
CA VAL A 91 7.69 2.89 4.92
C VAL A 91 8.43 2.10 3.87
N ARG A 92 7.69 1.32 3.10
CA ARG A 92 8.16 0.74 1.84
C ARG A 92 7.55 1.53 0.69
N ALA A 93 8.37 2.21 -0.08
CA ALA A 93 7.94 2.94 -1.25
C ALA A 93 8.53 2.31 -2.51
N SER A 94 7.72 2.19 -3.56
CA SER A 94 8.15 1.61 -4.84
C SER A 94 7.68 2.50 -5.97
N ALA A 95 8.62 2.97 -6.78
CA ALA A 95 8.34 3.71 -8.00
C ALA A 95 8.12 2.75 -9.17
N MET A 96 7.07 2.99 -9.93
CA MET A 96 6.76 2.21 -11.15
C MET A 96 6.39 3.15 -12.29
N GLN A 97 6.67 2.69 -13.50
CA GLN A 97 6.30 3.38 -14.73
C GLN A 97 5.08 2.68 -15.32
N PRO A 98 3.99 3.40 -15.62
CA PRO A 98 2.84 2.80 -16.30
C PRO A 98 3.26 2.24 -17.65
N ASN A 99 2.87 1.02 -17.96
CA ASN A 99 3.06 0.46 -19.29
C ASN A 99 1.93 0.89 -20.24
N SER A 100 2.25 1.12 -21.50
CA SER A 100 1.30 1.56 -22.53
C SER A 100 0.24 0.53 -22.86
N LEU A 101 0.58 -0.74 -22.73
CA LEU A 101 -0.28 -1.84 -23.14
C LEU A 101 -1.33 -2.22 -22.08
N GLY A 102 -1.28 -1.60 -20.89
CA GLY A 102 -2.22 -1.92 -19.80
C GLY A 102 -2.14 -3.38 -19.33
N ILE A 103 -1.11 -4.10 -19.71
CA ILE A 103 -0.94 -5.51 -19.35
C ILE A 103 -0.72 -5.58 -17.84
N ARG A 104 -1.72 -6.04 -17.11
CA ARG A 104 -1.60 -6.33 -15.69
C ARG A 104 -0.54 -7.42 -15.51
N GLY A 105 0.54 -7.11 -14.77
CA GLY A 105 1.65 -8.03 -14.57
C GLY A 105 2.88 -7.81 -15.48
N GLY A 106 2.79 -6.99 -16.51
CA GLY A 106 3.95 -6.59 -17.32
C GLY A 106 4.88 -5.69 -16.50
N GLY A 107 5.88 -6.29 -15.85
CA GLY A 107 6.81 -5.61 -14.92
C GLY A 107 6.73 -6.09 -13.48
N SER A 108 5.77 -6.95 -13.14
CA SER A 108 5.62 -7.49 -11.77
C SER A 108 6.59 -8.64 -11.45
N GLY A 109 7.43 -9.05 -12.39
CA GLY A 109 8.34 -10.17 -12.19
C GLY A 109 7.62 -11.53 -12.07
N LEU A 110 8.32 -12.50 -11.53
CA LEU A 110 7.78 -13.83 -11.25
C LEU A 110 6.86 -13.78 -10.04
N GLN A 111 5.64 -14.27 -10.20
CA GLN A 111 4.67 -14.42 -9.11
C GLN A 111 4.29 -15.89 -8.97
N PHE A 112 4.31 -16.39 -7.74
CA PHE A 112 3.84 -17.73 -7.42
C PHE A 112 3.13 -17.71 -6.07
N ALA A 113 2.22 -18.65 -5.87
CA ALA A 113 1.48 -18.81 -4.63
C ALA A 113 1.95 -20.07 -3.90
N LEU A 114 2.18 -19.94 -2.60
CA LEU A 114 2.35 -21.09 -1.72
C LEU A 114 0.97 -21.50 -1.19
N VAL A 115 0.63 -22.77 -1.35
CA VAL A 115 -0.65 -23.34 -0.93
C VAL A 115 -0.42 -24.40 0.12
N GLY A 116 -1.20 -24.37 1.19
CA GLY A 116 -1.10 -25.35 2.27
C GLY A 116 -2.27 -25.21 3.25
N ALA A 117 -2.44 -26.21 4.12
CA ALA A 117 -3.56 -26.30 5.05
C ALA A 117 -3.35 -25.46 6.32
N ARG A 118 -2.13 -25.01 6.63
CA ARG A 118 -1.80 -24.34 7.89
C ARG A 118 -1.02 -23.06 7.64
N TYR A 119 -1.48 -21.95 8.17
CA TYR A 119 -0.87 -20.64 8.02
C TYR A 119 0.53 -20.53 8.63
N ASP A 120 0.77 -21.14 9.80
CA ASP A 120 2.08 -21.15 10.46
C ASP A 120 3.16 -21.83 9.63
N THR A 121 2.81 -22.93 8.97
CA THR A 121 3.71 -23.65 8.05
C THR A 121 3.96 -22.86 6.78
N LEU A 122 2.90 -22.24 6.23
CA LEU A 122 3.00 -21.39 5.04
C LEU A 122 3.85 -20.15 5.29
N ALA A 123 3.71 -19.51 6.46
CA ALA A 123 4.52 -18.36 6.83
C ALA A 123 6.00 -18.70 6.85
N LYS A 124 6.39 -19.79 7.54
CA LYS A 124 7.78 -20.27 7.60
C LYS A 124 8.34 -20.62 6.22
N ALA A 125 7.52 -21.25 5.37
CA ALA A 125 7.91 -21.58 4.00
C ALA A 125 8.09 -20.31 3.14
N ALA A 126 7.21 -19.30 3.30
CA ALA A 126 7.32 -18.03 2.63
C ALA A 126 8.58 -17.26 3.03
N ASP A 127 8.89 -17.20 4.34
CA ASP A 127 10.09 -16.55 4.86
C ASP A 127 11.36 -17.22 4.35
N ALA A 128 11.39 -18.56 4.35
CA ALA A 128 12.53 -19.34 3.82
C ALA A 128 12.69 -19.10 2.29
N ALA A 129 11.60 -19.06 1.54
CA ALA A 129 11.62 -18.76 0.10
C ALA A 129 12.14 -17.33 -0.16
N VAL A 130 11.66 -16.34 0.59
CA VAL A 130 12.12 -14.94 0.48
C VAL A 130 13.62 -14.86 0.80
N ALA A 131 14.09 -15.49 1.88
CA ALA A 131 15.49 -15.48 2.26
C ALA A 131 16.38 -16.11 1.17
N THR A 132 15.98 -17.27 0.63
CA THR A 132 16.74 -17.99 -0.40
C THR A 132 16.80 -17.19 -1.70
N LEU A 133 15.66 -16.66 -2.17
CA LEU A 133 15.59 -15.91 -3.41
C LEU A 133 16.28 -14.55 -3.32
N SER A 134 16.22 -13.88 -2.16
CA SER A 134 16.88 -12.59 -1.95
C SER A 134 18.41 -12.70 -1.91
N ALA A 135 18.94 -13.88 -1.61
CA ALA A 135 20.38 -14.15 -1.63
C ALA A 135 20.94 -14.34 -3.04
N ASP A 136 20.10 -14.59 -4.03
CA ASP A 136 20.50 -14.80 -5.44
C ASP A 136 20.46 -13.47 -6.20
N PRO A 137 21.58 -12.96 -6.74
CA PRO A 137 21.65 -11.67 -7.42
C PRO A 137 20.86 -11.61 -8.73
N ARG A 138 20.37 -12.74 -9.24
CA ARG A 138 19.50 -12.79 -10.42
C ARG A 138 18.08 -12.28 -10.12
N PHE A 139 17.69 -12.32 -8.86
CA PHE A 139 16.40 -11.80 -8.42
C PHE A 139 16.60 -10.38 -7.86
N GLY A 140 15.73 -9.48 -8.28
CA GLY A 140 15.68 -8.13 -7.74
C GLY A 140 15.00 -8.12 -6.36
N GLN A 141 13.99 -7.29 -6.19
CA GLN A 141 13.23 -7.24 -4.94
C GLN A 141 12.28 -8.44 -4.80
N VAL A 142 12.54 -9.31 -3.81
CA VAL A 142 11.66 -10.43 -3.45
C VAL A 142 10.75 -10.02 -2.30
N ARG A 143 9.45 -10.32 -2.40
CA ARG A 143 8.44 -9.94 -1.40
C ARG A 143 7.46 -11.07 -1.15
N SER A 144 7.07 -11.24 0.11
CA SER A 144 5.87 -11.99 0.49
C SER A 144 4.69 -11.04 0.61
N SER A 145 3.51 -11.49 0.19
CA SER A 145 2.23 -10.79 0.45
C SER A 145 1.67 -11.11 1.84
N TYR A 146 2.20 -12.12 2.52
CA TYR A 146 1.80 -12.49 3.87
C TYR A 146 2.54 -11.62 4.89
N ASP A 147 1.80 -10.97 5.76
CA ASP A 147 2.30 -10.20 6.89
C ASP A 147 1.70 -10.76 8.18
N ALA A 148 2.52 -11.44 8.96
CA ALA A 148 2.11 -12.05 10.24
C ALA A 148 2.02 -11.02 11.39
N THR A 149 2.41 -9.77 11.15
CA THR A 149 2.44 -8.72 12.18
C THR A 149 1.09 -8.06 12.43
N GLN A 150 0.06 -8.46 11.69
CA GLN A 150 -1.28 -7.90 11.88
C GLN A 150 -1.83 -8.34 13.25
N ALA A 151 -1.93 -7.40 14.17
CA ALA A 151 -2.56 -7.64 15.45
C ALA A 151 -4.03 -8.01 15.24
N GLN A 152 -4.44 -9.14 15.78
CA GLN A 152 -5.83 -9.61 15.74
C GLN A 152 -6.41 -9.57 17.14
N VAL A 153 -7.59 -9.00 17.29
CA VAL A 153 -8.41 -9.11 18.49
C VAL A 153 -9.44 -10.19 18.25
N THR A 154 -9.31 -11.31 18.98
CA THR A 154 -10.30 -12.39 18.92
C THR A 154 -11.26 -12.21 20.09
N VAL A 155 -12.52 -12.00 19.79
CA VAL A 155 -13.59 -11.92 20.79
C VAL A 155 -14.26 -13.30 20.86
N GLN A 156 -14.16 -13.96 22.01
CA GLN A 156 -14.87 -15.20 22.29
C GLN A 156 -16.12 -14.90 23.11
N ILE A 157 -17.28 -15.23 22.56
CA ILE A 157 -18.57 -15.06 23.27
C ILE A 157 -18.90 -16.35 24.01
N ASP A 158 -19.08 -16.24 25.33
CA ASP A 158 -19.63 -17.32 26.13
C ASP A 158 -21.15 -17.41 25.89
N ARG A 159 -21.51 -18.33 24.99
CA ARG A 159 -22.89 -18.52 24.57
C ARG A 159 -23.81 -18.99 25.70
N GLN A 160 -23.31 -19.80 26.65
CA GLN A 160 -24.10 -20.28 27.78
C GLN A 160 -24.43 -19.12 28.72
N ARG A 161 -23.48 -18.26 28.96
CA ARG A 161 -23.68 -17.08 29.79
C ARG A 161 -24.59 -16.05 29.13
N ALA A 162 -24.45 -15.86 27.81
CA ALA A 162 -25.33 -14.96 27.04
C ALA A 162 -26.80 -15.45 27.12
N ASP A 163 -27.04 -16.75 26.96
CA ASP A 163 -28.35 -17.35 27.05
C ASP A 163 -28.97 -17.18 28.47
N GLN A 164 -28.17 -17.43 29.52
CA GLN A 164 -28.59 -17.23 30.92
C GLN A 164 -28.99 -15.79 31.23
N LEU A 165 -28.36 -14.83 30.54
CA LEU A 165 -28.59 -13.38 30.71
C LEU A 165 -29.65 -12.85 29.74
N GLY A 166 -30.19 -13.68 28.86
CA GLY A 166 -31.16 -13.27 27.84
C GLY A 166 -30.58 -12.36 26.77
N VAL A 167 -29.26 -12.43 26.54
CA VAL A 167 -28.58 -11.56 25.57
C VAL A 167 -28.48 -12.28 24.22
N ASP A 168 -28.99 -11.63 23.17
CA ASP A 168 -28.90 -12.17 21.80
C ASP A 168 -27.45 -12.06 21.28
N VAL A 169 -26.86 -13.20 20.97
CA VAL A 169 -25.50 -13.33 20.44
C VAL A 169 -25.34 -12.63 19.07
N SER A 170 -26.39 -12.64 18.25
CA SER A 170 -26.40 -11.97 16.96
C SER A 170 -26.36 -10.44 17.11
N GLY A 171 -27.14 -9.93 18.05
CA GLY A 171 -27.14 -8.51 18.42
C GLY A 171 -25.79 -8.05 18.97
N MET A 172 -25.13 -8.89 19.79
CA MET A 172 -23.77 -8.61 20.27
C MET A 172 -22.76 -8.46 19.12
N GLY A 173 -22.80 -9.37 18.15
CA GLY A 173 -21.91 -9.31 16.97
C GLY A 173 -22.09 -8.01 16.17
N THR A 174 -23.35 -7.65 15.92
CA THR A 174 -23.70 -6.41 15.19
C THR A 174 -23.25 -5.17 15.95
N THR A 175 -23.43 -5.14 17.28
CA THR A 175 -23.01 -4.02 18.13
C THR A 175 -21.50 -3.88 18.15
N LEU A 176 -20.77 -4.98 18.32
CA LEU A 176 -19.30 -4.97 18.28
C LEU A 176 -18.78 -4.50 16.93
N GLN A 177 -19.36 -4.97 15.83
CA GLN A 177 -19.02 -4.50 14.50
C GLN A 177 -19.24 -2.99 14.35
N ALA A 178 -20.40 -2.48 14.81
CA ALA A 178 -20.70 -1.05 14.76
C ALA A 178 -19.74 -0.20 15.59
N MET A 179 -19.26 -0.73 16.73
CA MET A 179 -18.31 -0.03 17.61
C MET A 179 -16.86 -0.05 17.09
N LEU A 180 -16.45 -1.11 16.38
CA LEU A 180 -15.07 -1.27 15.91
C LEU A 180 -14.85 -0.72 14.50
N ASP A 181 -15.74 -1.08 13.57
CA ASP A 181 -15.59 -0.76 12.13
C ASP A 181 -16.54 0.36 11.67
N GLY A 182 -17.51 0.74 12.50
CA GLY A 182 -18.64 1.56 12.10
C GLY A 182 -19.68 0.74 11.33
N LYS A 183 -20.91 1.22 11.33
CA LYS A 183 -22.01 0.64 10.55
C LYS A 183 -22.65 1.76 9.72
N SER A 184 -22.76 1.56 8.40
CA SER A 184 -23.58 2.46 7.58
C SER A 184 -25.04 2.35 8.01
N LEU A 185 -25.64 3.46 8.40
CA LEU A 185 -27.04 3.56 8.80
C LEU A 185 -27.95 3.90 7.61
N GLY A 186 -27.38 4.27 6.47
CA GLY A 186 -28.06 4.66 5.25
C GLY A 186 -27.30 5.77 4.51
N ASP A 187 -27.71 6.03 3.30
CA ASP A 187 -27.24 7.17 2.53
C ASP A 187 -28.11 8.39 2.84
N VAL A 188 -27.50 9.53 3.13
CA VAL A 188 -28.18 10.79 3.34
C VAL A 188 -27.98 11.64 2.10
N ASP A 189 -29.08 11.96 1.42
CA ASP A 189 -29.07 12.87 0.28
C ASP A 189 -29.04 14.32 0.81
N LEU A 190 -27.93 15.02 0.63
CA LEU A 190 -27.74 16.40 1.11
C LEU A 190 -28.27 17.45 0.12
N ASN A 191 -28.97 17.06 -0.93
CA ASN A 191 -29.43 17.94 -2.00
C ASN A 191 -30.88 18.46 -1.86
N GLU A 192 -31.52 18.28 -0.69
CA GLU A 192 -32.80 18.88 -0.39
C GLU A 192 -32.68 19.94 0.71
N VAL A 193 -32.11 21.10 0.37
CA VAL A 193 -32.36 22.39 1.05
C VAL A 193 -32.38 23.49 -0.01
#